data_ff32f2319eaee6bb3227a46b6cb04862
#
_entry.id   ff32f2319eaee6bb3227a46b6cb04862
#
_cell.length_a   1.000
_cell.length_b   1.000
_cell.length_c   1.000
_cell.angle_alpha   90.00
_cell.angle_beta   90.00
_cell.angle_gamma   90.00
#
_symmetry.space_group_name_H-M   'P 1'
#
loop_
_entity.id
_entity.type
_entity.pdbx_description
1 polymer ?
#
loop_
_entity_poly.entity_id
_entity_poly.type
_entity_poly.pdbx_seq_one_letter_code
_entity_poly.pdbx_strand_id
1 'polypeptide(L)'
;MSCGARLAVFDIQELREITAYDELHLDTLGDKRTALFLIMSDTDASFNFLISLAYSQMFNLLCEKADDVYGGRLPVHVRCLLDEFANIGQIPNFERLIATIRSREISACIVLQAQSQLKAIYKDSADTIVGNCDTLLFLGGKEKTTLKEMEELLGKETIDTFNTGESRGREVSHSLNYQKLGKDLATVDELAVLDGSKCILQLRGVRPFLSNKFDITQHKNYRYLSDTNPKNEFDIEKFLSHRLKPK
;
A
#
# COMPACT_ATOMS: atom_id res chain seq x y z
N MET A 1 -27.43 -11.73 13.20
CA MET A 1 -26.69 -11.59 14.47
C MET A 1 -27.29 -10.45 15.27
N SER A 2 -27.53 -10.64 16.57
CA SER A 2 -28.05 -9.60 17.45
C SER A 2 -26.98 -8.52 17.71
N CYS A 3 -27.40 -7.30 18.04
CA CYS A 3 -26.50 -6.20 18.40
C CYS A 3 -25.57 -6.59 19.57
N GLY A 4 -26.09 -7.33 20.56
CA GLY A 4 -25.28 -7.82 21.68
C GLY A 4 -24.11 -8.72 21.29
N ALA A 5 -24.28 -9.58 20.28
CA ALA A 5 -23.19 -10.44 19.81
C ALA A 5 -22.05 -9.64 19.12
N ARG A 6 -22.36 -8.50 18.52
CA ARG A 6 -21.34 -7.62 17.91
C ARG A 6 -20.62 -6.75 18.93
N LEU A 7 -21.28 -6.43 20.03
CA LEU A 7 -20.71 -5.60 21.10
C LEU A 7 -20.04 -6.42 22.21
N ALA A 8 -20.13 -7.76 22.17
CA ALA A 8 -19.54 -8.65 23.19
C ALA A 8 -18.04 -8.45 23.39
N VAL A 9 -17.33 -7.99 22.35
CA VAL A 9 -15.89 -7.66 22.45
C VAL A 9 -15.60 -6.53 23.45
N PHE A 10 -16.55 -5.62 23.67
CA PHE A 10 -16.44 -4.54 24.65
C PHE A 10 -16.78 -4.97 26.09
N ASP A 11 -17.07 -6.26 26.32
CA ASP A 11 -17.16 -6.83 27.68
C ASP A 11 -15.76 -7.05 28.28
N ILE A 12 -14.71 -7.03 27.44
CA ILE A 12 -13.31 -7.04 27.86
C ILE A 12 -13.00 -5.69 28.51
N GLN A 13 -12.54 -5.72 29.76
CA GLN A 13 -12.33 -4.50 30.57
C GLN A 13 -11.29 -3.57 29.94
N GLU A 14 -10.16 -4.11 29.49
CA GLU A 14 -9.07 -3.36 28.87
C GLU A 14 -9.53 -2.64 27.60
N LEU A 15 -10.41 -3.29 26.84
CA LEU A 15 -10.97 -2.72 25.63
C LEU A 15 -11.91 -1.55 25.93
N ARG A 16 -12.72 -1.68 26.97
CA ARG A 16 -13.59 -0.59 27.42
C ARG A 16 -12.78 0.61 27.92
N GLU A 17 -11.69 0.36 28.62
CA GLU A 17 -10.81 1.43 29.13
C GLU A 17 -10.16 2.21 27.98
N ILE A 18 -9.62 1.50 26.95
CA ILE A 18 -8.99 2.14 25.77
C ILE A 18 -10.02 2.94 24.96
N THR A 19 -11.28 2.52 24.90
CA THR A 19 -12.30 3.17 24.09
C THR A 19 -13.19 4.14 24.86
N ALA A 20 -12.96 4.34 26.16
CA ALA A 20 -13.79 5.18 27.03
C ALA A 20 -13.62 6.68 26.77
N TYR A 21 -12.47 7.10 26.29
CA TYR A 21 -12.11 8.50 26.08
C TYR A 21 -11.43 8.68 24.72
N ASP A 22 -11.59 9.86 24.11
CA ASP A 22 -10.85 10.24 22.92
C ASP A 22 -9.45 10.77 23.28
N GLU A 23 -8.45 9.90 23.21
CA GLU A 23 -7.05 10.26 23.41
C GLU A 23 -6.30 10.48 22.08
N LEU A 24 -6.85 10.04 20.96
CA LEU A 24 -6.19 10.08 19.66
C LEU A 24 -6.35 11.43 18.96
N HIS A 25 -7.43 12.15 19.24
CA HIS A 25 -7.76 13.42 18.60
C HIS A 25 -7.61 13.35 17.07
N LEU A 26 -8.21 12.32 16.47
CA LEU A 26 -8.07 11.99 15.04
C LEU A 26 -8.47 13.15 14.13
N ASP A 27 -9.41 13.98 14.57
CA ASP A 27 -9.89 15.18 13.89
C ASP A 27 -8.82 16.27 13.75
N THR A 28 -7.74 16.22 14.54
CA THR A 28 -6.69 17.26 14.56
C THR A 28 -5.48 16.93 13.69
N LEU A 29 -5.42 15.75 13.08
CA LEU A 29 -4.26 15.29 12.32
C LEU A 29 -3.93 16.19 11.12
N GLY A 30 -4.94 16.84 10.54
CA GLY A 30 -4.79 17.78 9.42
C GLY A 30 -4.56 19.24 9.81
N ASP A 31 -4.57 19.58 11.10
CA ASP A 31 -4.44 20.98 11.60
C ASP A 31 -2.98 21.38 11.79
N LYS A 32 -2.16 20.45 12.23
CA LYS A 32 -0.75 20.66 12.57
C LYS A 32 0.08 19.43 12.21
N ARG A 33 1.40 19.61 12.12
CA ARG A 33 2.32 18.49 11.88
C ARG A 33 2.27 17.52 13.05
N THR A 34 1.70 16.34 12.81
CA THR A 34 1.49 15.29 13.80
C THR A 34 1.94 13.97 13.19
N ALA A 35 2.46 13.06 14.00
CA ALA A 35 2.70 11.67 13.64
C ALA A 35 1.88 10.78 14.58
N LEU A 36 0.97 9.99 14.02
CA LEU A 36 0.20 8.98 14.72
C LEU A 36 0.73 7.60 14.34
N PHE A 37 1.06 6.78 15.34
CA PHE A 37 1.49 5.40 15.17
C PHE A 37 0.41 4.48 15.72
N LEU A 38 -0.16 3.64 14.85
CA LEU A 38 -1.09 2.57 15.22
C LEU A 38 -0.32 1.25 15.09
N ILE A 39 0.04 0.68 16.22
CA ILE A 39 0.82 -0.56 16.28
C ILE A 39 -0.14 -1.70 16.57
N MET A 40 -0.12 -2.73 15.72
CA MET A 40 -0.93 -3.94 15.88
C MET A 40 -0.04 -5.17 15.83
N SER A 41 -0.54 -6.27 16.42
CA SER A 41 0.12 -7.57 16.31
C SER A 41 -0.03 -8.11 14.90
N ASP A 42 1.04 -8.65 14.34
CA ASP A 42 1.07 -9.38 13.07
C ASP A 42 0.65 -10.85 13.22
N THR A 43 0.67 -11.38 14.46
CA THR A 43 0.31 -12.77 14.76
C THR A 43 -1.08 -12.94 15.35
N ASP A 44 -1.65 -11.90 15.97
CA ASP A 44 -2.98 -11.93 16.61
C ASP A 44 -3.93 -10.91 15.96
N ALA A 45 -4.89 -11.43 15.20
CA ALA A 45 -5.90 -10.63 14.50
C ALA A 45 -7.12 -10.26 15.35
N SER A 46 -7.19 -10.67 16.62
CA SER A 46 -8.39 -10.54 17.46
C SER A 46 -8.86 -9.09 17.61
N PHE A 47 -7.93 -8.15 17.60
CA PHE A 47 -8.20 -6.72 17.79
C PHE A 47 -8.04 -5.86 16.53
N ASN A 48 -7.81 -6.46 15.37
CA ASN A 48 -7.60 -5.72 14.11
C ASN A 48 -8.83 -4.88 13.73
N PHE A 49 -10.03 -5.27 14.16
CA PHE A 49 -11.24 -4.48 13.97
C PHE A 49 -11.17 -3.08 14.60
N LEU A 50 -10.41 -2.90 15.70
CA LEU A 50 -10.20 -1.58 16.32
C LEU A 50 -9.41 -0.66 15.41
N ILE A 51 -8.39 -1.20 14.75
CA ILE A 51 -7.57 -0.44 13.80
C ILE A 51 -8.42 -0.05 12.58
N SER A 52 -9.22 -1.00 12.07
CA SER A 52 -10.16 -0.71 10.98
C SER A 52 -11.18 0.37 11.37
N LEU A 53 -11.71 0.32 12.60
CA LEU A 53 -12.61 1.33 13.13
C LEU A 53 -11.93 2.70 13.27
N ALA A 54 -10.70 2.74 13.81
CA ALA A 54 -9.92 3.97 13.95
C ALA A 54 -9.66 4.62 12.59
N TYR A 55 -9.27 3.84 11.56
CA TYR A 55 -9.12 4.37 10.20
C TYR A 55 -10.44 4.87 9.62
N SER A 56 -11.53 4.14 9.82
CA SER A 56 -12.86 4.58 9.35
C SER A 56 -13.27 5.91 9.98
N GLN A 57 -13.09 6.07 11.29
CA GLN A 57 -13.36 7.31 12.00
C GLN A 57 -12.43 8.44 11.54
N MET A 58 -11.13 8.17 11.44
CA MET A 58 -10.14 9.15 10.99
C MET A 58 -10.48 9.71 9.62
N PHE A 59 -10.74 8.85 8.63
CA PHE A 59 -11.07 9.32 7.28
C PHE A 59 -12.36 10.15 7.26
N ASN A 60 -13.40 9.74 8.01
CA ASN A 60 -14.65 10.47 8.07
C ASN A 60 -14.45 11.85 8.72
N LEU A 61 -13.82 11.90 9.89
CA LEU A 61 -13.55 13.15 10.62
C LEU A 61 -12.69 14.13 9.80
N LEU A 62 -11.64 13.63 9.14
CA LEU A 62 -10.78 14.46 8.31
C LEU A 62 -11.49 14.98 7.07
N CYS A 63 -12.33 14.17 6.43
CA CYS A 63 -13.12 14.60 5.29
C CYS A 63 -14.17 15.64 5.68
N GLU A 64 -14.94 15.40 6.74
CA GLU A 64 -15.92 16.34 7.28
C GLU A 64 -15.26 17.67 7.66
N LYS A 65 -14.13 17.61 8.37
CA LYS A 65 -13.40 18.81 8.77
C LYS A 65 -12.82 19.58 7.59
N ALA A 66 -12.32 18.88 6.57
CA ALA A 66 -11.87 19.52 5.34
C ALA A 66 -13.02 20.27 4.66
N ASP A 67 -14.19 19.64 4.57
CA ASP A 67 -15.34 20.24 3.88
C ASP A 67 -16.00 21.36 4.70
N ASP A 68 -16.26 21.13 5.97
CA ASP A 68 -17.07 22.04 6.80
C ASP A 68 -16.28 23.20 7.42
N VAL A 69 -14.99 22.96 7.73
CA VAL A 69 -14.16 23.95 8.43
C VAL A 69 -13.18 24.65 7.49
N TYR A 70 -12.58 23.90 6.56
CA TYR A 70 -11.48 24.40 5.72
C TYR A 70 -11.86 24.63 4.25
N GLY A 71 -13.14 24.57 3.90
CA GLY A 71 -13.60 24.85 2.54
C GLY A 71 -13.14 23.82 1.50
N GLY A 72 -13.02 22.57 1.91
CA GLY A 72 -12.72 21.42 1.04
C GLY A 72 -11.29 20.90 1.12
N ARG A 73 -10.38 21.51 1.94
CA ARG A 73 -8.97 21.16 1.91
C ARG A 73 -8.31 21.35 3.28
N LEU A 74 -7.67 20.29 3.81
CA LEU A 74 -6.93 20.38 5.06
C LEU A 74 -5.70 21.30 4.93
N PRO A 75 -5.36 22.08 5.97
CA PRO A 75 -4.19 22.96 5.95
C PRO A 75 -2.85 22.21 5.94
N VAL A 76 -2.81 20.99 6.50
CA VAL A 76 -1.64 20.12 6.50
C VAL A 76 -2.00 18.81 5.81
N HIS A 77 -1.17 18.42 4.83
CA HIS A 77 -1.35 17.14 4.12
C HIS A 77 -1.24 15.96 5.08
N VAL A 78 -2.23 15.07 5.07
CA VAL A 78 -2.25 13.83 5.86
C VAL A 78 -1.87 12.66 4.96
N ARG A 79 -0.73 12.02 5.25
CA ARG A 79 -0.31 10.82 4.56
C ARG A 79 -0.52 9.60 5.45
N CYS A 80 -1.35 8.67 5.02
CA CYS A 80 -1.55 7.38 5.67
C CYS A 80 -0.60 6.35 5.07
N LEU A 81 0.34 5.84 5.86
CA LEU A 81 1.18 4.70 5.51
C LEU A 81 0.53 3.45 6.10
N LEU A 82 -0.09 2.64 5.24
CA LEU A 82 -0.87 1.47 5.62
C LEU A 82 -0.01 0.22 5.36
N ASP A 83 0.94 -0.01 6.25
CA ASP A 83 1.79 -1.19 6.20
C ASP A 83 0.99 -2.43 6.58
N GLU A 84 1.30 -3.58 5.98
CA GLU A 84 0.54 -4.83 6.14
C GLU A 84 -0.98 -4.61 6.01
N PHE A 85 -1.40 -3.85 4.99
CA PHE A 85 -2.79 -3.40 4.82
C PHE A 85 -3.81 -4.54 4.90
N ALA A 86 -3.45 -5.73 4.45
CA ALA A 86 -4.31 -6.90 4.54
C ALA A 86 -4.62 -7.30 6.00
N ASN A 87 -3.71 -7.04 6.94
CA ASN A 87 -3.89 -7.39 8.35
C ASN A 87 -4.83 -6.42 9.08
N ILE A 88 -5.01 -5.21 8.57
CA ILE A 88 -5.96 -4.22 9.13
C ILE A 88 -7.40 -4.74 9.04
N GLY A 89 -7.68 -5.62 8.07
CA GLY A 89 -9.02 -6.04 7.72
C GLY A 89 -9.72 -5.04 6.78
N GLN A 90 -11.02 -5.18 6.62
CA GLN A 90 -11.77 -4.32 5.72
C GLN A 90 -12.08 -2.98 6.39
N ILE A 91 -11.56 -1.87 5.85
CA ILE A 91 -12.00 -0.52 6.18
C ILE A 91 -13.31 -0.26 5.40
N PRO A 92 -14.44 0.03 6.06
CA PRO A 92 -15.71 0.24 5.37
C PRO A 92 -15.64 1.34 4.31
N ASN A 93 -16.16 1.07 3.11
CA ASN A 93 -16.23 2.01 1.98
C ASN A 93 -14.87 2.56 1.52
N PHE A 94 -13.77 1.87 1.79
CA PHE A 94 -12.42 2.34 1.45
C PHE A 94 -12.23 2.58 -0.05
N GLU A 95 -12.88 1.80 -0.92
CA GLU A 95 -12.88 1.98 -2.36
C GLU A 95 -13.46 3.32 -2.81
N ARG A 96 -14.41 3.88 -2.04
CA ARG A 96 -14.97 5.22 -2.27
C ARG A 96 -14.09 6.30 -1.66
N LEU A 97 -13.57 6.04 -0.46
CA LEU A 97 -12.69 6.97 0.24
C LEU A 97 -11.46 7.27 -0.60
N ILE A 98 -10.75 6.26 -1.09
CA ILE A 98 -9.51 6.45 -1.87
C ILE A 98 -9.71 7.28 -3.14
N ALA A 99 -10.92 7.25 -3.72
CA ALA A 99 -11.27 8.06 -4.88
C ALA A 99 -11.47 9.55 -4.54
N THR A 100 -11.78 9.89 -3.30
CA THR A 100 -12.23 11.24 -2.90
C THR A 100 -11.27 11.99 -1.99
N ILE A 101 -10.42 11.29 -1.23
CA ILE A 101 -9.56 11.89 -0.20
C ILE A 101 -8.49 12.83 -0.77
N ARG A 102 -8.09 12.62 -2.03
CA ARG A 102 -7.05 13.43 -2.69
C ARG A 102 -7.37 14.93 -2.71
N SER A 103 -8.60 15.30 -3.02
CA SER A 103 -9.02 16.72 -3.05
C SER A 103 -8.92 17.39 -1.69
N ARG A 104 -8.98 16.61 -0.61
CA ARG A 104 -8.95 17.06 0.79
C ARG A 104 -7.56 17.06 1.43
N GLU A 105 -6.50 16.96 0.63
CA GLU A 105 -5.11 16.84 1.09
C GLU A 105 -4.86 15.57 1.94
N ILE A 106 -5.51 14.48 1.60
CA ILE A 106 -5.28 13.18 2.23
C ILE A 106 -4.78 12.19 1.18
N SER A 107 -3.74 11.43 1.49
CA SER A 107 -3.22 10.36 0.64
C SER A 107 -3.02 9.07 1.41
N ALA A 108 -3.18 7.94 0.72
CA ALA A 108 -2.93 6.61 1.26
C ALA A 108 -1.79 5.93 0.48
N CYS A 109 -0.87 5.32 1.21
CA CYS A 109 0.14 4.41 0.68
C CYS A 109 -0.17 3.02 1.23
N ILE A 110 -0.63 2.13 0.36
CA ILE A 110 -1.04 0.78 0.70
C ILE A 110 0.13 -0.15 0.43
N VAL A 111 0.58 -0.89 1.45
CA VAL A 111 1.63 -1.88 1.32
C VAL A 111 1.03 -3.28 1.45
N LEU A 112 1.33 -4.13 0.48
CA LEU A 112 0.83 -5.49 0.36
C LEU A 112 1.98 -6.44 0.03
N GLN A 113 1.91 -7.65 0.51
CA GLN A 113 2.83 -8.72 0.10
C GLN A 113 2.42 -9.32 -1.25
N ALA A 114 1.11 -9.29 -1.57
CA ALA A 114 0.55 -9.77 -2.82
C ALA A 114 -0.81 -9.10 -3.13
N GLN A 115 -1.13 -8.94 -4.41
CA GLN A 115 -2.43 -8.42 -4.86
C GLN A 115 -3.61 -9.33 -4.44
N SER A 116 -3.38 -10.62 -4.38
CA SER A 116 -4.39 -11.59 -3.92
C SER A 116 -4.89 -11.32 -2.51
N GLN A 117 -4.07 -10.73 -1.63
CA GLN A 117 -4.49 -10.31 -0.28
C GLN A 117 -5.57 -9.22 -0.35
N LEU A 118 -5.41 -8.24 -1.22
CA LEU A 118 -6.42 -7.19 -1.41
C LEU A 118 -7.73 -7.77 -1.95
N LYS A 119 -7.64 -8.67 -2.94
CA LYS A 119 -8.81 -9.35 -3.52
C LYS A 119 -9.54 -10.23 -2.51
N ALA A 120 -8.82 -10.87 -1.60
CA ALA A 120 -9.44 -11.67 -0.53
C ALA A 120 -10.34 -10.84 0.38
N ILE A 121 -9.95 -9.59 0.68
CA ILE A 121 -10.66 -8.69 1.62
C ILE A 121 -11.74 -7.87 0.90
N TYR A 122 -11.37 -7.22 -0.20
CA TYR A 122 -12.24 -6.24 -0.89
C TYR A 122 -12.97 -6.82 -2.09
N LYS A 123 -12.71 -8.08 -2.48
CA LYS A 123 -13.35 -8.78 -3.61
C LYS A 123 -13.32 -7.92 -4.87
N ASP A 124 -14.48 -7.67 -5.48
CA ASP A 124 -14.63 -6.90 -6.72
C ASP A 124 -14.21 -5.42 -6.56
N SER A 125 -14.22 -4.89 -5.32
CA SER A 125 -13.76 -3.53 -5.05
C SER A 125 -12.23 -3.38 -5.06
N ALA A 126 -11.47 -4.48 -5.04
CA ALA A 126 -10.00 -4.44 -5.05
C ALA A 126 -9.45 -3.72 -6.29
N ASP A 127 -9.99 -4.01 -7.47
CA ASP A 127 -9.56 -3.40 -8.72
C ASP A 127 -9.87 -1.88 -8.74
N THR A 128 -10.95 -1.45 -8.08
CA THR A 128 -11.27 -0.03 -7.90
C THR A 128 -10.24 0.66 -7.00
N ILE A 129 -9.80 0.00 -5.93
CA ILE A 129 -8.76 0.53 -5.03
C ILE A 129 -7.45 0.72 -5.79
N VAL A 130 -6.98 -0.32 -6.49
CA VAL A 130 -5.74 -0.27 -7.28
C VAL A 130 -5.84 0.80 -8.37
N GLY A 131 -6.97 0.88 -9.09
CA GLY A 131 -7.21 1.85 -10.15
C GLY A 131 -7.22 3.32 -9.69
N ASN A 132 -7.46 3.57 -8.39
CA ASN A 132 -7.37 4.91 -7.79
C ASN A 132 -5.97 5.24 -7.25
N CYS A 133 -5.03 4.30 -7.27
CA CYS A 133 -3.63 4.55 -6.93
C CYS A 133 -2.88 5.07 -8.18
N ASP A 134 -2.40 6.32 -8.13
CA ASP A 134 -1.64 6.91 -9.24
C ASP A 134 -0.22 6.34 -9.38
N THR A 135 0.28 5.71 -8.33
CA THR A 135 1.62 5.15 -8.24
C THR A 135 1.54 3.68 -7.82
N LEU A 136 2.21 2.82 -8.56
CA LEU A 136 2.45 1.44 -8.18
C LEU A 136 3.95 1.18 -8.15
N LEU A 137 4.44 0.65 -7.01
CA LEU A 137 5.83 0.27 -6.81
C LEU A 137 5.91 -1.23 -6.56
N PHE A 138 6.47 -1.97 -7.53
CA PHE A 138 6.72 -3.40 -7.40
C PHE A 138 8.15 -3.64 -6.91
N LEU A 139 8.25 -4.26 -5.75
CA LEU A 139 9.53 -4.54 -5.08
C LEU A 139 10.04 -5.97 -5.29
N GLY A 140 9.41 -6.71 -6.20
CA GLY A 140 9.66 -8.13 -6.41
C GLY A 140 8.68 -9.00 -5.63
N GLY A 141 8.59 -10.26 -6.03
CA GLY A 141 7.70 -11.25 -5.42
C GLY A 141 7.60 -12.48 -6.31
N LYS A 142 6.94 -13.53 -5.80
CA LYS A 142 6.74 -14.80 -6.52
C LYS A 142 5.27 -15.20 -6.63
N GLU A 143 4.36 -14.37 -6.09
CA GLU A 143 2.94 -14.68 -6.12
C GLU A 143 2.40 -14.48 -7.55
N LYS A 144 1.82 -15.56 -8.09
CA LYS A 144 1.49 -15.69 -9.52
C LYS A 144 0.47 -14.66 -10.02
N THR A 145 -0.50 -14.30 -9.19
CA THR A 145 -1.53 -13.31 -9.56
C THR A 145 -0.90 -11.93 -9.70
N THR A 146 -0.08 -11.54 -8.73
CA THR A 146 0.67 -10.27 -8.76
C THR A 146 1.60 -10.17 -9.97
N LEU A 147 2.32 -11.26 -10.28
CA LEU A 147 3.24 -11.27 -11.44
C LEU A 147 2.48 -11.13 -12.77
N LYS A 148 1.34 -11.79 -12.92
CA LYS A 148 0.50 -11.64 -14.12
C LYS A 148 -0.07 -10.24 -14.27
N GLU A 149 -0.56 -9.65 -13.18
CA GLU A 149 -1.06 -8.28 -13.20
C GLU A 149 0.05 -7.28 -13.55
N MET A 150 1.27 -7.52 -13.06
CA MET A 150 2.44 -6.70 -13.43
C MET A 150 2.79 -6.83 -14.90
N GLU A 151 2.83 -8.05 -15.48
CA GLU A 151 3.06 -8.27 -16.90
C GLU A 151 2.03 -7.53 -17.76
N GLU A 152 0.74 -7.65 -17.42
CA GLU A 152 -0.35 -6.96 -18.12
C GLU A 152 -0.25 -5.43 -18.02
N LEU A 153 0.11 -4.90 -16.85
CA LEU A 153 0.27 -3.46 -16.60
C LEU A 153 1.48 -2.87 -17.32
N LEU A 154 2.56 -3.62 -17.46
CA LEU A 154 3.75 -3.19 -18.18
C LEU A 154 3.49 -3.11 -19.69
N GLY A 155 2.63 -3.99 -20.21
CA GLY A 155 2.24 -4.03 -21.61
C GLY A 155 3.31 -4.60 -22.51
N LYS A 156 3.20 -4.28 -23.81
CA LYS A 156 4.04 -4.87 -24.88
C LYS A 156 4.80 -3.79 -25.64
N GLU A 157 5.99 -4.14 -26.09
CA GLU A 157 6.74 -3.39 -27.09
C GLU A 157 6.60 -4.05 -28.47
N THR A 158 6.69 -3.26 -29.52
CA THR A 158 6.73 -3.78 -30.88
C THR A 158 8.17 -4.10 -31.25
N ILE A 159 8.44 -5.36 -31.54
CA ILE A 159 9.74 -5.81 -32.09
C ILE A 159 9.62 -6.14 -33.57
N ASP A 160 10.65 -5.78 -34.31
CA ASP A 160 10.78 -6.15 -35.70
C ASP A 160 11.53 -7.50 -35.83
N THR A 161 10.85 -8.51 -36.36
CA THR A 161 11.44 -9.83 -36.60
C THR A 161 11.61 -10.07 -38.06
N PHE A 162 12.77 -10.63 -38.44
CA PHE A 162 13.10 -11.02 -39.78
C PHE A 162 13.12 -12.54 -39.88
N ASN A 163 12.24 -13.12 -40.71
CA ASN A 163 12.32 -14.51 -41.08
C ASN A 163 12.99 -14.63 -42.43
N THR A 164 14.15 -15.27 -42.48
CA THR A 164 14.81 -15.63 -43.72
C THR A 164 14.40 -17.03 -44.14
N GLY A 165 13.68 -17.14 -45.26
CA GLY A 165 13.39 -18.43 -45.92
C GLY A 165 14.41 -18.69 -47.00
N GLU A 166 15.15 -19.80 -46.91
CA GLU A 166 16.02 -20.30 -47.99
C GLU A 166 15.34 -21.49 -48.63
N SER A 167 14.94 -21.36 -49.92
CA SER A 167 14.43 -22.46 -50.68
C SER A 167 15.55 -23.08 -51.54
N ARG A 168 15.85 -24.36 -51.27
CA ARG A 168 16.83 -25.15 -52.05
C ARG A 168 16.14 -25.87 -53.21
N GLY A 169 15.80 -25.09 -54.23
CA GLY A 169 15.36 -25.61 -55.53
C GLY A 169 16.43 -25.45 -56.61
N ARG A 170 16.07 -25.66 -57.91
CA ARG A 170 16.98 -25.46 -59.06
C ARG A 170 17.48 -24.00 -59.16
N GLU A 171 16.80 -23.06 -58.53
CA GLU A 171 17.23 -21.67 -58.30
C GLU A 171 17.09 -21.36 -56.79
N VAL A 172 18.17 -20.82 -56.20
CA VAL A 172 18.19 -20.39 -54.79
C VAL A 172 17.42 -19.08 -54.69
N SER A 173 16.27 -19.11 -54.04
CA SER A 173 15.47 -17.89 -53.77
C SER A 173 15.55 -17.57 -52.29
N HIS A 174 15.96 -16.34 -51.98
CA HIS A 174 15.94 -15.79 -50.64
C HIS A 174 14.71 -14.91 -50.48
N SER A 175 13.82 -15.26 -49.53
CA SER A 175 12.72 -14.41 -49.15
C SER A 175 12.98 -13.82 -47.75
N LEU A 176 12.95 -12.49 -47.66
CA LEU A 176 12.96 -11.76 -46.39
C LEU A 176 11.52 -11.42 -46.04
N ASN A 177 11.01 -12.02 -44.99
CA ASN A 177 9.67 -11.71 -44.50
C ASN A 177 9.80 -10.85 -43.24
N TYR A 178 9.29 -9.64 -43.32
CA TYR A 178 9.32 -8.66 -42.28
C TYR A 178 8.02 -8.77 -41.47
N GLN A 179 8.11 -9.04 -40.14
CA GLN A 179 6.96 -9.12 -39.27
C GLN A 179 7.17 -8.24 -38.04
N LYS A 180 6.11 -7.50 -37.66
CA LYS A 180 6.05 -6.78 -36.39
C LYS A 180 5.32 -7.65 -35.38
N LEU A 181 5.98 -7.98 -34.27
CA LEU A 181 5.41 -8.78 -33.18
C LEU A 181 5.37 -7.94 -31.93
N GLY A 182 4.30 -8.10 -31.16
CA GLY A 182 4.25 -7.56 -29.77
C GLY A 182 4.98 -8.51 -28.84
N LYS A 183 6.01 -8.03 -28.16
CA LYS A 183 6.72 -8.73 -27.07
C LYS A 183 6.39 -8.06 -25.75
N ASP A 184 6.07 -8.86 -24.72
CA ASP A 184 5.87 -8.33 -23.38
C ASP A 184 7.15 -7.62 -22.89
N LEU A 185 7.00 -6.44 -22.26
CA LEU A 185 8.13 -5.68 -21.72
C LEU A 185 8.86 -6.46 -20.63
N ALA A 186 8.13 -7.23 -19.83
CA ALA A 186 8.66 -8.21 -18.91
C ALA A 186 7.63 -9.34 -18.76
N THR A 187 8.08 -10.57 -18.90
CA THR A 187 7.24 -11.76 -18.72
C THR A 187 7.13 -12.13 -17.26
N VAL A 188 6.13 -12.96 -16.90
CA VAL A 188 5.97 -13.51 -15.54
C VAL A 188 7.27 -14.13 -15.03
N ASP A 189 7.99 -14.86 -15.88
CA ASP A 189 9.22 -15.57 -15.52
C ASP A 189 10.38 -14.58 -15.25
N GLU A 190 10.49 -13.52 -16.05
CA GLU A 190 11.48 -12.46 -15.85
C GLU A 190 11.17 -11.66 -14.57
N LEU A 191 9.91 -11.37 -14.29
CA LEU A 191 9.47 -10.70 -13.06
C LEU A 191 9.73 -11.55 -11.82
N ALA A 192 9.56 -12.87 -11.91
CA ALA A 192 9.77 -13.80 -10.79
C ALA A 192 11.24 -13.89 -10.36
N VAL A 193 12.18 -13.59 -11.28
CA VAL A 193 13.63 -13.59 -11.03
C VAL A 193 14.23 -12.18 -10.97
N LEU A 194 13.39 -11.15 -10.84
CA LEU A 194 13.83 -9.77 -10.72
C LEU A 194 14.86 -9.65 -9.61
N ASP A 195 16.00 -9.03 -9.92
CA ASP A 195 17.11 -8.82 -8.96
C ASP A 195 16.59 -8.12 -7.68
N GLY A 196 16.99 -8.64 -6.52
CA GLY A 196 16.54 -8.15 -5.22
C GLY A 196 16.87 -6.68 -4.95
N SER A 197 17.84 -6.09 -5.66
CA SER A 197 18.18 -4.66 -5.60
C SER A 197 17.32 -3.78 -6.51
N LYS A 198 16.49 -4.37 -7.38
CA LYS A 198 15.68 -3.66 -8.37
C LYS A 198 14.23 -3.53 -7.94
N CYS A 199 13.58 -2.52 -8.49
CA CYS A 199 12.14 -2.30 -8.37
C CYS A 199 11.59 -1.76 -9.68
N ILE A 200 10.29 -1.94 -9.90
CA ILE A 200 9.57 -1.37 -11.03
C ILE A 200 8.60 -0.32 -10.49
N LEU A 201 8.72 0.91 -10.98
CA LEU A 201 7.85 2.02 -10.64
C LEU A 201 6.97 2.35 -11.83
N GLN A 202 5.67 2.37 -11.59
CA GLN A 202 4.66 2.82 -12.55
C GLN A 202 3.95 4.05 -12.00
N LEU A 203 3.89 5.09 -12.82
CA LEU A 203 3.17 6.32 -12.54
C LEU A 203 2.10 6.53 -13.62
N ARG A 204 0.94 7.03 -13.22
CA ARG A 204 -0.12 7.35 -14.19
C ARG A 204 0.38 8.35 -15.23
N GLY A 205 0.19 8.02 -16.51
CA GLY A 205 0.56 8.87 -17.63
C GLY A 205 2.05 8.84 -18.03
N VAL A 206 2.85 7.99 -17.41
CA VAL A 206 4.29 7.83 -17.73
C VAL A 206 4.60 6.36 -17.98
N ARG A 207 5.60 6.09 -18.83
CA ARG A 207 6.08 4.71 -19.04
C ARG A 207 6.69 4.14 -17.77
N PRO A 208 6.60 2.82 -17.55
CA PRO A 208 7.21 2.18 -16.38
C PRO A 208 8.72 2.40 -16.31
N PHE A 209 9.25 2.48 -15.09
CA PHE A 209 10.67 2.62 -14.82
C PHE A 209 11.20 1.38 -14.11
N LEU A 210 12.30 0.83 -14.62
CA LEU A 210 13.13 -0.10 -13.84
C LEU A 210 14.16 0.73 -13.07
N SER A 211 14.18 0.61 -11.75
CA SER A 211 15.02 1.40 -10.88
C SER A 211 15.71 0.53 -9.82
N ASN A 212 16.66 1.11 -9.11
CA ASN A 212 17.26 0.50 -7.94
C ASN A 212 16.42 0.80 -6.70
N LYS A 213 16.31 -0.17 -5.80
CA LYS A 213 15.75 0.08 -4.47
C LYS A 213 16.66 1.04 -3.72
N PHE A 214 16.07 1.90 -2.91
CA PHE A 214 16.83 2.80 -2.06
C PHE A 214 17.51 1.99 -0.93
N ASP A 215 18.81 2.21 -0.75
CA ASP A 215 19.53 1.65 0.38
C ASP A 215 19.28 2.52 1.62
N ILE A 216 18.49 2.00 2.57
CA ILE A 216 18.11 2.69 3.78
C ILE A 216 19.31 3.12 4.63
N THR A 217 20.44 2.42 4.54
CA THR A 217 21.66 2.75 5.28
C THR A 217 22.25 4.10 4.89
N GLN A 218 21.94 4.57 3.67
CA GLN A 218 22.36 5.87 3.15
C GLN A 218 21.44 7.02 3.60
N HIS A 219 20.30 6.71 4.25
CA HIS A 219 19.42 7.76 4.72
C HIS A 219 19.99 8.49 5.92
N LYS A 220 19.96 9.84 5.91
CA LYS A 220 20.54 10.67 6.98
C LYS A 220 20.04 10.36 8.40
N ASN A 221 18.83 9.81 8.50
CA ASN A 221 18.21 9.44 9.78
C ASN A 221 18.44 7.97 10.16
N TYR A 222 19.13 7.17 9.33
CA TYR A 222 19.44 5.77 9.63
C TYR A 222 20.08 5.59 11.02
N ARG A 223 20.94 6.54 11.41
CA ARG A 223 21.60 6.59 12.72
C ARG A 223 20.65 6.62 13.94
N TYR A 224 19.38 6.92 13.74
CA TYR A 224 18.37 6.93 14.81
C TYR A 224 17.60 5.62 14.95
N LEU A 225 17.83 4.65 14.08
CA LEU A 225 17.20 3.35 14.17
C LEU A 225 17.90 2.48 15.23
N SER A 226 17.15 1.57 15.84
CA SER A 226 17.66 0.57 16.79
C SER A 226 18.70 -0.35 16.14
N ASP A 227 18.56 -0.65 14.85
CA ASP A 227 19.52 -1.43 14.06
C ASP A 227 20.93 -0.84 14.07
N THR A 228 21.04 0.48 14.15
CA THR A 228 22.34 1.17 14.20
C THR A 228 22.86 1.28 15.63
N ASN A 229 21.97 1.49 16.58
CA ASN A 229 22.32 1.64 18.00
C ASN A 229 21.17 1.13 18.87
N PRO A 230 21.36 0.05 19.61
CA PRO A 230 20.32 -0.50 20.51
C PRO A 230 19.76 0.49 21.52
N LYS A 231 20.49 1.57 21.84
CA LYS A 231 20.00 2.64 22.73
C LYS A 231 18.86 3.45 22.12
N ASN A 232 18.65 3.35 20.79
CA ASN A 232 17.54 4.02 20.10
C ASN A 232 16.26 3.22 20.17
N GLU A 233 16.29 2.00 20.70
CA GLU A 233 15.08 1.19 20.92
C GLU A 233 14.13 1.90 21.87
N PHE A 234 12.84 1.95 21.50
CA PHE A 234 11.81 2.56 22.31
C PHE A 234 11.34 1.58 23.39
N ASP A 235 11.61 1.91 24.64
CA ASP A 235 11.19 1.13 25.79
C ASP A 235 9.77 1.54 26.20
N ILE A 236 8.78 0.75 25.76
CA ILE A 236 7.37 1.00 26.03
C ILE A 236 7.03 0.87 27.52
N GLU A 237 7.65 -0.07 28.24
CA GLU A 237 7.38 -0.27 29.68
C GLU A 237 7.86 0.93 30.49
N LYS A 238 9.04 1.41 30.17
CA LYS A 238 9.58 2.63 30.80
C LYS A 238 8.71 3.85 30.48
N PHE A 239 8.21 3.98 29.25
CA PHE A 239 7.32 5.06 28.86
C PHE A 239 6.01 5.02 29.65
N LEU A 240 5.37 3.86 29.73
CA LEU A 240 4.11 3.66 30.46
C LEU A 240 4.30 3.89 31.96
N SER A 241 5.39 3.41 32.56
CA SER A 241 5.67 3.60 34.00
C SER A 241 5.84 5.07 34.38
N HIS A 242 6.24 5.93 33.43
CA HIS A 242 6.33 7.38 33.65
C HIS A 242 4.97 8.09 33.55
N ARG A 243 4.07 7.59 32.68
CA ARG A 243 2.72 8.16 32.49
C ARG A 243 1.72 7.73 33.56
N LEU A 244 1.87 6.52 34.09
CA LEU A 244 0.96 5.94 35.08
C LEU A 244 1.31 6.33 36.52
N LYS A 245 2.27 7.22 36.75
CA LYS A 245 2.44 7.81 38.11
C LYS A 245 1.28 8.77 38.34
N PRO A 246 0.36 8.48 39.28
CA PRO A 246 -0.70 9.41 39.62
C PRO A 246 -0.06 10.71 40.13
N LYS A 247 -0.57 11.83 39.60
CA LYS A 247 -0.28 13.16 40.14
C LYS A 247 -0.91 13.32 41.52
#